data_a1bceb2cba8e2c0563e2466ea3e3794d
#
_entry.id   a1bceb2cba8e2c0563e2466ea3e3794d
#
_cell.length_a   1.000
_cell.length_b   1.000
_cell.length_c   1.000
_cell.angle_alpha   90.00
_cell.angle_beta   90.00
_cell.angle_gamma   90.00
#
_symmetry.space_group_name_H-M   'P 1'
#
loop_
_entity.id
_entity.type
_entity.pdbx_description
1 polymer ?
#
loop_
_entity_poly.entity_id
_entity_poly.type
_entity_poly.pdbx_seq_one_letter_code
_entity_poly.pdbx_strand_id
1 'polypeptide(L)'
;MIDIKFLRENPDAVRENIRKKFQDAKLPLVDEAIRLDAEKRAAQQECEQLKAARNKLSKANGPLYGQLKKADEAQKAELQKQIDENNAKVKADDERRAELEKKQTEAEDKLREIMYVIPNIIDPSVPIGPDDSHNVEVQRFGDPVVPDFEIPHHVDIMQSFDGIDKDSAGRVAGMGFYYLLGDIARLHEAVLAYARDFMIDQKGFTYVIPPFMMHGNVVKGVMSFPEMEAMMYKIEGEDLYLIGTSEHTMIGRFIDQIIPEAKLPLTLTSYSPCFRKEVGSHGLEERGVYRIHQFEKQEMIVVCRPEESMDWYNKLWSYSVELFRNMEIPVRQLECCSGDLADLKVKSCDIVAWSPRQQKYFEVCSCSNLGDAQARRLGIRVKGADGKMYLAHTLNNTCVAPPRMLIAFLENHLQKDGTVTIPKCLQPYMGGKEVLVPKH
;
A
#
# COMPACT_ATOMS: atom_id res chain seq x y z
N MET A 1 -0.75 9.34 -3.37
CA MET A 1 -0.81 10.42 -4.42
C MET A 1 -1.56 11.59 -3.82
N ILE A 2 -0.97 12.77 -3.84
CA ILE A 2 -1.64 13.99 -3.34
C ILE A 2 -2.70 14.51 -4.33
N ASP A 3 -3.56 15.42 -3.86
CA ASP A 3 -4.55 16.09 -4.72
C ASP A 3 -3.87 17.12 -5.63
N ILE A 4 -4.15 17.10 -6.94
CA ILE A 4 -3.61 18.10 -7.89
C ILE A 4 -4.10 19.52 -7.56
N LYS A 5 -5.31 19.66 -7.02
CA LYS A 5 -5.82 20.95 -6.56
C LYS A 5 -5.02 21.46 -5.39
N PHE A 6 -4.71 20.58 -4.39
CA PHE A 6 -3.86 20.92 -3.26
C PHE A 6 -2.45 21.35 -3.73
N LEU A 7 -1.83 20.58 -4.66
CA LEU A 7 -0.51 20.91 -5.21
C LEU A 7 -0.51 22.27 -5.88
N ARG A 8 -1.53 22.57 -6.68
CA ARG A 8 -1.67 23.85 -7.39
C ARG A 8 -1.87 25.04 -6.43
N GLU A 9 -2.68 24.86 -5.40
CA GLU A 9 -3.00 25.92 -4.43
C GLU A 9 -1.91 26.10 -3.37
N ASN A 10 -1.12 25.07 -3.10
CA ASN A 10 -0.10 25.05 -2.04
C ASN A 10 1.24 24.45 -2.52
N PRO A 11 1.85 24.95 -3.63
CA PRO A 11 3.06 24.36 -4.20
C PRO A 11 4.25 24.39 -3.26
N ASP A 12 4.38 25.42 -2.43
CA ASP A 12 5.48 25.56 -1.49
C ASP A 12 5.39 24.55 -0.33
N ALA A 13 4.18 24.24 0.13
CA ALA A 13 3.97 23.16 1.12
C ALA A 13 4.39 21.80 0.56
N VAL A 14 4.11 21.53 -0.72
CA VAL A 14 4.55 20.30 -1.39
C VAL A 14 6.07 20.26 -1.53
N ARG A 15 6.71 21.37 -1.95
CA ARG A 15 8.18 21.46 -2.01
C ARG A 15 8.84 21.27 -0.65
N GLU A 16 8.27 21.87 0.40
CA GLU A 16 8.76 21.68 1.77
C GLU A 16 8.64 20.22 2.21
N ASN A 17 7.53 19.57 1.93
CA ASN A 17 7.33 18.14 2.22
C ASN A 17 8.34 17.25 1.48
N ILE A 18 8.64 17.53 0.21
CA ILE A 18 9.67 16.83 -0.57
C ILE A 18 11.05 16.98 0.10
N ARG A 19 11.41 18.19 0.57
CA ARG A 19 12.67 18.42 1.30
C ARG A 19 12.70 17.68 2.64
N LYS A 20 11.60 17.72 3.41
CA LYS A 20 11.47 16.95 4.67
C LYS A 20 11.68 15.45 4.45
N LYS A 21 11.33 14.93 3.28
CA LYS A 21 11.54 13.53 2.89
C LYS A 21 12.92 13.28 2.23
N PHE A 22 13.81 14.27 2.19
CA PHE A 22 15.14 14.16 1.57
C PHE A 22 15.10 13.72 0.11
N GLN A 23 14.10 14.18 -0.65
CA GLN A 23 13.84 13.78 -2.04
C GLN A 23 13.98 14.97 -3.00
N ASP A 24 14.95 15.84 -2.82
CA ASP A 24 15.12 17.10 -3.54
C ASP A 24 15.15 16.96 -5.07
N ALA A 25 15.57 15.79 -5.58
CA ALA A 25 15.52 15.48 -7.02
C ALA A 25 14.09 15.55 -7.61
N LYS A 26 13.05 15.47 -6.77
CA LYS A 26 11.64 15.57 -7.17
C LYS A 26 11.09 17.00 -7.20
N LEU A 27 11.84 18.01 -6.71
CA LEU A 27 11.38 19.40 -6.67
C LEU A 27 10.94 19.96 -8.04
N PRO A 28 11.65 19.71 -9.16
CA PRO A 28 11.24 20.19 -10.48
C PRO A 28 9.87 19.62 -10.93
N LEU A 29 9.47 18.45 -10.43
CA LEU A 29 8.22 17.81 -10.80
C LEU A 29 6.99 18.60 -10.32
N VAL A 30 7.13 19.44 -9.29
CA VAL A 30 6.04 20.30 -8.79
C VAL A 30 5.66 21.33 -9.85
N ASP A 31 6.63 22.02 -10.43
CA ASP A 31 6.39 23.02 -11.47
C ASP A 31 5.87 22.38 -12.76
N GLU A 32 6.42 21.24 -13.12
CA GLU A 32 5.97 20.47 -14.30
C GLU A 32 4.52 19.98 -14.13
N ALA A 33 4.13 19.50 -12.95
CA ALA A 33 2.76 19.12 -12.66
C ALA A 33 1.78 20.31 -12.79
N ILE A 34 2.17 21.49 -12.28
CA ILE A 34 1.35 22.70 -12.38
C ILE A 34 1.19 23.12 -13.85
N ARG A 35 2.26 23.07 -14.63
CA ARG A 35 2.25 23.39 -16.08
C ARG A 35 1.31 22.46 -16.83
N LEU A 36 1.43 21.14 -16.62
CA LEU A 36 0.59 20.14 -17.28
C LEU A 36 -0.89 20.25 -16.87
N ASP A 37 -1.18 20.51 -15.58
CA ASP A 37 -2.53 20.77 -15.12
C ASP A 37 -3.15 22.02 -15.78
N ALA A 38 -2.35 23.08 -15.97
CA ALA A 38 -2.81 24.28 -16.67
C ALA A 38 -3.09 24.00 -18.15
N GLU A 39 -2.21 23.27 -18.85
CA GLU A 39 -2.40 22.86 -20.23
C GLU A 39 -3.64 21.99 -20.42
N LYS A 40 -3.81 20.98 -19.56
CA LYS A 40 -5.01 20.11 -19.56
C LYS A 40 -6.29 20.93 -19.42
N ARG A 41 -6.35 21.84 -18.43
CA ARG A 41 -7.53 22.67 -18.16
C ARG A 41 -7.82 23.64 -19.29
N ALA A 42 -6.78 24.25 -19.89
CA ALA A 42 -6.95 25.14 -21.04
C ALA A 42 -7.51 24.38 -22.25
N ALA A 43 -6.97 23.21 -22.57
CA ALA A 43 -7.46 22.37 -23.66
C ALA A 43 -8.91 21.93 -23.41
N GLN A 44 -9.26 21.52 -22.19
CA GLN A 44 -10.61 21.16 -21.82
C GLN A 44 -11.60 22.32 -22.00
N GLN A 45 -11.23 23.53 -21.55
CA GLN A 45 -12.06 24.72 -21.66
C GLN A 45 -12.31 25.09 -23.14
N GLU A 46 -11.25 25.05 -23.99
CA GLU A 46 -11.38 25.32 -25.42
C GLU A 46 -12.26 24.25 -26.10
N CYS A 47 -12.12 22.98 -25.75
CA CYS A 47 -13.00 21.90 -26.25
C CYS A 47 -14.48 22.14 -25.90
N GLU A 48 -14.78 22.58 -24.70
CA GLU A 48 -16.16 22.89 -24.27
C GLU A 48 -16.73 24.10 -25.05
N GLN A 49 -15.92 25.14 -25.28
CA GLN A 49 -16.31 26.30 -26.06
C GLN A 49 -16.60 25.92 -27.54
N LEU A 50 -15.73 25.14 -28.18
CA LEU A 50 -15.94 24.66 -29.54
C LEU A 50 -17.17 23.75 -29.66
N LYS A 51 -17.41 22.88 -28.67
CA LYS A 51 -18.64 22.07 -28.60
C LYS A 51 -19.91 22.96 -28.52
N ALA A 52 -19.86 24.00 -27.72
CA ALA A 52 -20.98 24.94 -27.61
C ALA A 52 -21.20 25.72 -28.93
N ALA A 53 -20.12 26.19 -29.58
CA ALA A 53 -20.16 26.88 -30.87
C ALA A 53 -20.74 25.99 -31.98
N ARG A 54 -20.23 24.73 -32.08
CA ARG A 54 -20.77 23.72 -33.01
C ARG A 54 -22.26 23.49 -32.83
N ASN A 55 -22.70 23.31 -31.59
CA ASN A 55 -24.13 23.10 -31.32
C ASN A 55 -24.98 24.30 -31.73
N LYS A 56 -24.49 25.53 -31.57
CA LYS A 56 -25.16 26.75 -31.99
C LYS A 56 -25.27 26.83 -33.52
N LEU A 57 -24.18 26.54 -34.25
CA LEU A 57 -24.18 26.55 -35.73
C LEU A 57 -25.07 25.44 -36.29
N SER A 58 -25.03 24.24 -35.72
CA SER A 58 -25.92 23.14 -36.14
C SER A 58 -27.39 23.46 -35.95
N LYS A 59 -27.76 24.14 -34.85
CA LYS A 59 -29.13 24.62 -34.62
C LYS A 59 -29.52 25.73 -35.59
N ALA A 60 -28.60 26.62 -35.96
CA ALA A 60 -28.86 27.71 -36.93
C ALA A 60 -29.12 27.17 -38.35
N ASN A 61 -28.50 26.04 -38.73
CA ASN A 61 -28.73 25.45 -40.05
C ASN A 61 -30.12 24.85 -40.23
N GLY A 62 -30.81 24.45 -39.16
CA GLY A 62 -32.15 23.85 -39.24
C GLY A 62 -33.18 24.76 -39.92
N PRO A 63 -33.37 26.03 -39.47
CA PRO A 63 -34.22 27.01 -40.14
C PRO A 63 -33.78 27.32 -41.57
N LEU A 64 -32.45 27.41 -41.83
CA LEU A 64 -31.90 27.69 -43.17
C LEU A 64 -32.28 26.58 -44.16
N TYR A 65 -32.18 25.32 -43.79
CA TYR A 65 -32.64 24.19 -44.61
C TYR A 65 -34.14 24.23 -44.87
N GLY A 66 -34.93 24.68 -43.87
CA GLY A 66 -36.37 24.88 -44.03
C GLY A 66 -36.72 25.99 -45.01
N GLN A 67 -35.99 27.10 -44.99
CA GLN A 67 -36.14 28.23 -45.92
C GLN A 67 -35.66 27.86 -47.34
N LEU A 68 -34.55 27.16 -47.47
CA LEU A 68 -33.98 26.71 -48.75
C LEU A 68 -34.99 25.92 -49.58
N LYS A 69 -35.83 25.10 -48.92
CA LYS A 69 -36.89 24.32 -49.62
C LYS A 69 -38.00 25.16 -50.21
N LYS A 70 -38.16 26.39 -49.76
CA LYS A 70 -39.30 27.30 -50.13
C LYS A 70 -38.83 28.54 -50.93
N ALA A 71 -37.50 28.72 -51.09
CA ALA A 71 -36.90 29.91 -51.68
C ALA A 71 -36.91 29.87 -53.21
N ASP A 72 -36.88 31.05 -53.86
CA ASP A 72 -36.60 31.19 -55.27
C ASP A 72 -35.12 30.98 -55.60
N GLU A 73 -34.74 30.92 -56.91
CA GLU A 73 -33.38 30.61 -57.34
C GLU A 73 -32.31 31.61 -56.84
N ALA A 74 -32.63 32.88 -56.70
CA ALA A 74 -31.70 33.90 -56.21
C ALA A 74 -31.46 33.75 -54.69
N GLN A 75 -32.51 33.48 -53.92
CA GLN A 75 -32.49 33.25 -52.49
C GLN A 75 -31.84 31.93 -52.14
N LYS A 76 -32.01 30.88 -52.95
CA LYS A 76 -31.37 29.57 -52.74
C LYS A 76 -29.84 29.66 -52.72
N ALA A 77 -29.22 30.42 -53.64
CA ALA A 77 -27.78 30.58 -53.72
C ALA A 77 -27.21 31.19 -52.42
N GLU A 78 -27.89 32.22 -51.87
CA GLU A 78 -27.45 32.91 -50.64
C GLU A 78 -27.61 31.99 -49.41
N LEU A 79 -28.76 31.31 -49.29
CA LEU A 79 -29.01 30.37 -48.19
C LEU A 79 -28.05 29.18 -48.21
N GLN A 80 -27.76 28.64 -49.39
CA GLN A 80 -26.80 27.56 -49.56
C GLN A 80 -25.40 28.02 -49.13
N LYS A 81 -24.97 29.22 -49.54
CA LYS A 81 -23.69 29.79 -49.11
C LYS A 81 -23.60 29.91 -47.59
N GLN A 82 -24.63 30.41 -46.91
CA GLN A 82 -24.64 30.47 -45.44
C GLN A 82 -24.56 29.10 -44.78
N ILE A 83 -25.26 28.10 -45.31
CA ILE A 83 -25.21 26.71 -44.83
C ILE A 83 -23.78 26.16 -45.01
N ASP A 84 -23.17 26.38 -46.19
CA ASP A 84 -21.82 25.90 -46.49
C ASP A 84 -20.76 26.55 -45.61
N GLU A 85 -20.86 27.86 -45.33
CA GLU A 85 -20.02 28.59 -44.39
C GLU A 85 -20.15 28.04 -42.96
N ASN A 86 -21.36 27.78 -42.50
CA ASN A 86 -21.61 27.18 -41.19
C ASN A 86 -21.04 25.76 -41.10
N ASN A 87 -21.20 24.94 -42.14
CA ASN A 87 -20.69 23.60 -42.22
C ASN A 87 -19.14 23.59 -42.24
N ALA A 88 -18.52 24.52 -42.95
CA ALA A 88 -17.08 24.69 -42.97
C ALA A 88 -16.53 25.05 -41.58
N LYS A 89 -17.20 25.95 -40.84
CA LYS A 89 -16.84 26.26 -39.44
C LYS A 89 -17.01 25.06 -38.52
N VAL A 90 -18.14 24.34 -38.63
CA VAL A 90 -18.36 23.11 -37.84
C VAL A 90 -17.24 22.11 -38.08
N LYS A 91 -16.82 21.91 -39.32
CA LYS A 91 -15.70 21.00 -39.66
C LYS A 91 -14.38 21.45 -39.04
N ALA A 92 -14.06 22.76 -39.17
CA ALA A 92 -12.82 23.31 -38.55
C ALA A 92 -12.85 23.20 -37.01
N ASP A 93 -14.01 23.45 -36.38
CA ASP A 93 -14.19 23.29 -34.93
C ASP A 93 -14.01 21.83 -34.51
N ASP A 94 -14.54 20.87 -35.28
CA ASP A 94 -14.39 19.43 -34.99
C ASP A 94 -12.92 18.96 -35.15
N GLU A 95 -12.20 19.43 -36.18
CA GLU A 95 -10.77 19.16 -36.38
C GLU A 95 -9.94 19.73 -35.22
N ARG A 96 -10.18 20.98 -34.86
CA ARG A 96 -9.48 21.64 -33.74
C ARG A 96 -9.77 20.94 -32.40
N ARG A 97 -11.00 20.50 -32.17
CA ARG A 97 -11.39 19.75 -30.97
C ARG A 97 -10.63 18.42 -30.88
N ALA A 98 -10.50 17.68 -31.98
CA ALA A 98 -9.76 16.43 -32.01
C ALA A 98 -8.27 16.62 -31.63
N GLU A 99 -7.62 17.70 -32.11
CA GLU A 99 -6.27 18.06 -31.70
C GLU A 99 -6.16 18.38 -30.22
N LEU A 100 -7.13 19.12 -29.67
CA LEU A 100 -7.16 19.51 -28.25
C LEU A 100 -7.43 18.30 -27.35
N GLU A 101 -8.33 17.41 -27.72
CA GLU A 101 -8.60 16.16 -27.00
C GLU A 101 -7.34 15.30 -26.93
N LYS A 102 -6.56 15.22 -28.01
CA LYS A 102 -5.28 14.53 -28.00
C LYS A 102 -4.27 15.19 -27.05
N LYS A 103 -4.11 16.52 -27.11
CA LYS A 103 -3.25 17.27 -26.19
C LYS A 103 -3.68 17.12 -24.73
N GLN A 104 -4.96 17.15 -24.46
CA GLN A 104 -5.52 16.93 -23.12
C GLN A 104 -5.14 15.55 -22.60
N THR A 105 -5.29 14.49 -23.40
CA THR A 105 -4.93 13.12 -23.02
C THR A 105 -3.43 12.99 -22.76
N GLU A 106 -2.59 13.52 -23.63
CA GLU A 106 -1.13 13.51 -23.45
C GLU A 106 -0.68 14.25 -22.18
N ALA A 107 -1.29 15.41 -21.89
CA ALA A 107 -1.01 16.16 -20.68
C ALA A 107 -1.50 15.42 -19.42
N GLU A 108 -2.68 14.78 -19.49
CA GLU A 108 -3.24 13.99 -18.40
C GLU A 108 -2.40 12.77 -18.06
N ASP A 109 -1.92 12.03 -19.08
CA ASP A 109 -1.07 10.85 -18.88
C ASP A 109 0.27 11.23 -18.22
N LYS A 110 0.95 12.28 -18.74
CA LYS A 110 2.19 12.77 -18.14
C LYS A 110 1.98 13.30 -16.72
N LEU A 111 0.91 14.06 -16.50
CA LEU A 111 0.56 14.57 -15.17
C LEU A 111 0.33 13.41 -14.20
N ARG A 112 -0.37 12.37 -14.62
CA ARG A 112 -0.63 11.18 -13.80
C ARG A 112 0.69 10.48 -13.40
N GLU A 113 1.62 10.31 -14.34
CA GLU A 113 2.95 9.74 -14.06
C GLU A 113 3.71 10.56 -13.01
N ILE A 114 3.74 11.88 -13.15
CA ILE A 114 4.37 12.78 -12.17
C ILE A 114 3.69 12.67 -10.81
N MET A 115 2.36 12.68 -10.76
CA MET A 115 1.60 12.60 -9.52
C MET A 115 1.77 11.26 -8.81
N TYR A 116 2.12 10.19 -9.50
CA TYR A 116 2.50 8.91 -8.90
C TYR A 116 3.85 8.96 -8.17
N VAL A 117 4.75 9.85 -8.58
CA VAL A 117 6.12 9.98 -8.04
C VAL A 117 6.20 11.02 -6.92
N ILE A 118 5.36 12.06 -6.93
CA ILE A 118 5.31 13.05 -5.86
C ILE A 118 4.81 12.38 -4.58
N PRO A 119 5.59 12.46 -3.45
CA PRO A 119 5.22 11.80 -2.20
C PRO A 119 3.98 12.43 -1.56
N ASN A 120 3.28 11.63 -0.77
CA ASN A 120 2.16 12.11 0.05
C ASN A 120 2.66 13.09 1.13
N ILE A 121 1.78 13.95 1.58
CA ILE A 121 2.09 14.90 2.67
C ILE A 121 2.18 14.11 3.99
N ILE A 122 3.32 14.23 4.67
CA ILE A 122 3.53 13.56 5.95
C ILE A 122 2.78 14.28 7.08
N ASP A 123 2.36 13.52 8.09
CA ASP A 123 1.76 14.08 9.29
C ASP A 123 2.76 15.00 10.02
N PRO A 124 2.31 16.12 10.60
CA PRO A 124 3.20 17.05 11.33
C PRO A 124 3.97 16.42 12.50
N SER A 125 3.48 15.30 13.05
CA SER A 125 4.13 14.59 14.16
C SER A 125 5.24 13.63 13.71
N VAL A 126 5.47 13.45 12.40
CA VAL A 126 6.52 12.58 11.88
C VAL A 126 7.90 13.16 12.20
N PRO A 127 8.81 12.41 12.83
CA PRO A 127 10.19 12.85 13.06
C PRO A 127 10.91 13.15 11.74
N ILE A 128 11.73 14.20 11.72
CA ILE A 128 12.50 14.56 10.53
C ILE A 128 13.88 13.90 10.61
N GLY A 129 14.21 13.09 9.63
CA GLY A 129 15.49 12.38 9.53
C GLY A 129 15.68 11.79 8.14
N PRO A 130 16.94 11.62 7.66
CA PRO A 130 17.24 11.19 6.30
C PRO A 130 17.01 9.69 6.04
N ASP A 131 17.08 8.84 7.06
CA ASP A 131 17.03 7.37 6.94
C ASP A 131 16.57 6.72 8.26
N ASP A 132 16.44 5.40 8.27
CA ASP A 132 15.95 4.57 9.38
C ASP A 132 16.76 4.71 10.68
N SER A 133 18.03 5.14 10.63
CA SER A 133 18.83 5.40 11.83
C SER A 133 18.30 6.57 12.67
N HIS A 134 17.42 7.38 12.11
CA HIS A 134 16.75 8.53 12.74
C HIS A 134 15.34 8.20 13.22
N ASN A 135 14.91 6.96 13.13
CA ASN A 135 13.64 6.51 13.69
C ASN A 135 13.63 6.66 15.20
N VAL A 136 12.50 7.07 15.77
CA VAL A 136 12.41 7.46 17.18
C VAL A 136 11.68 6.41 17.99
N GLU A 137 12.32 5.91 19.05
CA GLU A 137 11.66 5.07 20.04
C GLU A 137 10.64 5.87 20.80
N VAL A 138 9.37 5.45 20.76
CA VAL A 138 8.26 6.11 21.46
C VAL A 138 7.99 5.43 22.80
N GLN A 139 7.89 4.10 22.80
CA GLN A 139 7.51 3.34 23.98
C GLN A 139 8.04 1.90 23.92
N ARG A 140 8.36 1.35 25.11
CA ARG A 140 8.71 -0.06 25.33
C ARG A 140 7.61 -0.80 26.05
N PHE A 141 7.48 -2.07 25.73
CA PHE A 141 6.50 -2.99 26.29
C PHE A 141 7.18 -4.30 26.70
N GLY A 142 7.35 -4.51 28.00
CA GLY A 142 8.10 -5.61 28.59
C GLY A 142 9.60 -5.33 28.66
N ASP A 143 10.24 -5.98 29.61
CA ASP A 143 11.65 -5.81 29.88
C ASP A 143 12.48 -6.75 29.03
N PRO A 144 13.53 -6.25 28.33
CA PRO A 144 14.46 -7.11 27.60
C PRO A 144 15.31 -7.91 28.59
N VAL A 145 15.36 -9.23 28.42
CA VAL A 145 16.14 -10.14 29.23
C VAL A 145 17.29 -10.70 28.41
N VAL A 146 18.47 -10.78 29.01
CA VAL A 146 19.64 -11.51 28.49
C VAL A 146 19.88 -12.66 29.43
N PRO A 147 19.72 -13.93 28.98
CA PRO A 147 19.96 -15.10 29.85
C PRO A 147 21.43 -15.27 30.17
N ASP A 148 21.73 -16.09 31.19
CA ASP A 148 23.10 -16.40 31.64
C ASP A 148 23.81 -17.50 30.83
N PHE A 149 23.23 -17.85 29.66
CA PHE A 149 23.76 -18.82 28.72
C PHE A 149 23.77 -18.27 27.29
N GLU A 150 24.63 -18.83 26.46
CA GLU A 150 24.75 -18.46 25.05
C GLU A 150 23.51 -18.92 24.27
N ILE A 151 22.90 -18.01 23.53
CA ILE A 151 21.78 -18.31 22.64
C ILE A 151 22.34 -18.60 21.24
N PRO A 152 22.17 -19.81 20.69
CA PRO A 152 22.57 -20.14 19.34
C PRO A 152 21.82 -19.32 18.28
N HIS A 153 22.32 -19.33 17.05
CA HIS A 153 21.58 -18.74 15.95
C HIS A 153 20.23 -19.47 15.77
N HIS A 154 19.15 -18.72 15.44
CA HIS A 154 17.81 -19.28 15.34
C HIS A 154 17.68 -20.50 14.41
N VAL A 155 18.51 -20.57 13.34
CA VAL A 155 18.57 -21.76 12.47
C VAL A 155 19.14 -22.97 13.23
N ASP A 156 20.15 -22.78 14.07
CA ASP A 156 20.74 -23.86 14.86
C ASP A 156 19.74 -24.37 15.91
N ILE A 157 18.97 -23.45 16.52
CA ILE A 157 17.85 -23.81 17.39
C ILE A 157 16.82 -24.65 16.61
N MET A 158 16.37 -24.19 15.43
CA MET A 158 15.42 -24.96 14.61
C MET A 158 15.96 -26.32 14.19
N GLN A 159 17.27 -26.42 13.89
CA GLN A 159 17.92 -27.68 13.52
C GLN A 159 17.96 -28.68 14.67
N SER A 160 18.14 -28.24 15.93
CA SER A 160 18.09 -29.16 17.10
C SER A 160 16.71 -29.84 17.26
N PHE A 161 15.67 -29.32 16.64
CA PHE A 161 14.33 -29.92 16.57
C PHE A 161 14.07 -30.71 15.26
N ASP A 162 15.05 -30.86 14.35
CA ASP A 162 14.83 -31.26 12.93
C ASP A 162 13.78 -30.39 12.25
N GLY A 163 13.71 -29.11 12.61
CA GLY A 163 12.58 -28.23 12.31
C GLY A 163 12.77 -27.37 11.05
N ILE A 164 13.95 -27.38 10.41
CA ILE A 164 14.22 -26.60 9.20
C ILE A 164 15.12 -27.36 8.24
N ASP A 165 14.81 -27.30 6.93
CA ASP A 165 15.66 -27.83 5.85
C ASP A 165 15.84 -26.76 4.76
N LYS A 166 16.97 -26.08 4.81
CA LYS A 166 17.36 -25.07 3.81
C LYS A 166 18.09 -25.68 2.62
N ASP A 167 18.76 -26.81 2.80
CA ASP A 167 19.52 -27.46 1.73
C ASP A 167 18.57 -28.02 0.65
N SER A 168 17.51 -28.69 1.06
CA SER A 168 16.49 -29.12 0.13
C SER A 168 15.75 -27.96 -0.52
N ALA A 169 15.47 -26.91 0.22
CA ALA A 169 14.85 -25.70 -0.34
C ALA A 169 15.78 -25.05 -1.39
N GLY A 170 17.08 -24.99 -1.12
CA GLY A 170 18.08 -24.51 -2.08
C GLY A 170 18.10 -25.29 -3.39
N ARG A 171 17.94 -26.62 -3.32
CA ARG A 171 17.85 -27.48 -4.54
C ARG A 171 16.54 -27.30 -5.31
N VAL A 172 15.44 -26.99 -4.62
CA VAL A 172 14.10 -26.90 -5.24
C VAL A 172 13.81 -25.51 -5.76
N ALA A 173 14.12 -24.47 -5.00
CA ALA A 173 13.67 -23.10 -5.28
C ALA A 173 14.80 -22.05 -5.23
N GLY A 174 15.97 -22.42 -4.72
CA GLY A 174 17.11 -21.51 -4.58
C GLY A 174 17.29 -20.96 -3.15
N MET A 175 18.25 -20.05 -3.02
CA MET A 175 18.52 -19.35 -1.76
C MET A 175 17.32 -18.47 -1.37
N GLY A 176 17.12 -18.26 -0.06
CA GLY A 176 16.01 -17.44 0.44
C GLY A 176 14.66 -18.18 0.56
N PHE A 177 14.66 -19.51 0.36
CA PHE A 177 13.53 -20.41 0.65
C PHE A 177 13.87 -21.36 1.79
N TYR A 178 12.88 -22.02 2.35
CA TYR A 178 13.02 -22.96 3.47
C TYR A 178 11.88 -23.99 3.47
N TYR A 179 12.16 -25.15 4.08
CA TYR A 179 11.12 -26.03 4.58
C TYR A 179 11.11 -25.93 6.10
N LEU A 180 9.93 -25.78 6.71
CA LEU A 180 9.73 -25.99 8.14
C LEU A 180 9.17 -27.39 8.36
N LEU A 181 9.59 -28.04 9.44
CA LEU A 181 9.27 -29.43 9.74
C LEU A 181 8.84 -29.60 11.19
N GLY A 182 8.06 -30.65 11.46
CA GLY A 182 7.74 -31.09 12.80
C GLY A 182 7.14 -30.02 13.71
N ASP A 183 7.67 -29.91 14.92
CA ASP A 183 7.17 -28.96 15.92
C ASP A 183 7.43 -27.49 15.57
N ILE A 184 8.47 -27.18 14.81
CA ILE A 184 8.72 -25.81 14.32
C ILE A 184 7.68 -25.40 13.27
N ALA A 185 7.33 -26.29 12.33
CA ALA A 185 6.24 -26.03 11.37
C ALA A 185 4.89 -25.86 12.11
N ARG A 186 4.64 -26.70 13.13
CA ARG A 186 3.43 -26.56 13.95
C ARG A 186 3.41 -25.24 14.72
N LEU A 187 4.54 -24.79 15.28
CA LEU A 187 4.65 -23.51 15.98
C LEU A 187 4.35 -22.33 15.02
N HIS A 188 4.89 -22.38 13.80
CA HIS A 188 4.59 -21.41 12.75
C HIS A 188 3.08 -21.29 12.49
N GLU A 189 2.41 -22.42 12.27
CA GLU A 189 0.95 -22.46 12.07
C GLU A 189 0.17 -22.04 13.33
N ALA A 190 0.65 -22.42 14.52
CA ALA A 190 0.03 -22.04 15.79
C ALA A 190 -0.03 -20.53 15.99
N VAL A 191 1.07 -19.83 15.63
CA VAL A 191 1.13 -18.36 15.69
C VAL A 191 0.15 -17.71 14.72
N LEU A 192 0.05 -18.21 13.49
CA LEU A 192 -0.92 -17.69 12.51
C LEU A 192 -2.36 -17.95 12.93
N ALA A 193 -2.65 -19.14 13.44
CA ALA A 193 -3.98 -19.50 13.93
C ALA A 193 -4.38 -18.63 15.14
N TYR A 194 -3.47 -18.44 16.09
CA TYR A 194 -3.69 -17.55 17.23
C TYR A 194 -3.92 -16.10 16.77
N ALA A 195 -3.09 -15.58 15.87
CA ALA A 195 -3.23 -14.22 15.37
C ALA A 195 -4.56 -14.01 14.63
N ARG A 196 -4.99 -14.99 13.83
CA ARG A 196 -6.28 -14.96 13.16
C ARG A 196 -7.42 -14.89 14.17
N ASP A 197 -7.45 -15.80 15.15
CA ASP A 197 -8.52 -15.89 16.14
C ASP A 197 -8.51 -14.63 17.05
N PHE A 198 -7.33 -14.13 17.43
CA PHE A 198 -7.18 -12.87 18.14
C PHE A 198 -7.84 -11.69 17.39
N MET A 199 -7.59 -11.58 16.06
CA MET A 199 -8.17 -10.51 15.27
C MET A 199 -9.67 -10.65 15.08
N ILE A 200 -10.18 -11.86 14.89
CA ILE A 200 -11.61 -12.11 14.70
C ILE A 200 -12.37 -11.98 16.02
N ASP A 201 -11.95 -12.76 17.02
CA ASP A 201 -12.77 -12.97 18.22
C ASP A 201 -12.57 -11.87 19.27
N GLN A 202 -11.36 -11.28 19.36
CA GLN A 202 -11.05 -10.26 20.36
C GLN A 202 -11.10 -8.83 19.79
N LYS A 203 -10.72 -8.64 18.53
CA LYS A 203 -10.71 -7.31 17.90
C LYS A 203 -11.88 -7.05 16.95
N GLY A 204 -12.69 -8.07 16.62
CA GLY A 204 -13.90 -7.94 15.83
C GLY A 204 -13.68 -7.66 14.36
N PHE A 205 -12.51 -8.02 13.82
CA PHE A 205 -12.20 -7.86 12.41
C PHE A 205 -12.90 -8.92 11.56
N THR A 206 -13.33 -8.53 10.37
CA THR A 206 -13.85 -9.48 9.39
C THR A 206 -12.70 -10.21 8.70
N TYR A 207 -12.71 -11.56 8.80
CA TYR A 207 -11.71 -12.37 8.11
C TYR A 207 -11.99 -12.48 6.62
N VAL A 208 -10.96 -12.32 5.80
CA VAL A 208 -11.04 -12.37 4.33
C VAL A 208 -9.93 -13.25 3.78
N ILE A 209 -10.25 -14.11 2.83
CA ILE A 209 -9.29 -14.85 2.00
C ILE A 209 -9.27 -14.16 0.64
N PRO A 210 -8.23 -13.36 0.33
CA PRO A 210 -8.15 -12.61 -0.91
C PRO A 210 -7.49 -13.43 -2.03
N PRO A 211 -7.57 -12.97 -3.29
CA PRO A 211 -6.70 -13.47 -4.36
C PRO A 211 -5.22 -13.21 -4.04
N PHE A 212 -4.33 -14.16 -4.35
CA PHE A 212 -2.89 -14.03 -4.12
C PHE A 212 -2.14 -13.51 -5.36
N MET A 213 -2.88 -13.13 -6.38
CA MET A 213 -2.40 -12.44 -7.58
C MET A 213 -3.29 -11.26 -7.89
N MET A 214 -2.73 -10.25 -8.57
CA MET A 214 -3.46 -9.03 -8.93
C MET A 214 -2.95 -8.44 -10.25
N HIS A 215 -3.79 -7.64 -10.91
CA HIS A 215 -3.44 -6.89 -12.11
C HIS A 215 -2.49 -5.71 -11.82
N GLY A 216 -1.74 -5.29 -12.84
CA GLY A 216 -0.77 -4.19 -12.73
C GLY A 216 -1.38 -2.85 -12.33
N ASN A 217 -2.65 -2.58 -12.67
CA ASN A 217 -3.34 -1.36 -12.24
C ASN A 217 -3.58 -1.34 -10.71
N VAL A 218 -3.84 -2.49 -10.09
CA VAL A 218 -3.96 -2.60 -8.63
C VAL A 218 -2.59 -2.36 -7.98
N VAL A 219 -1.53 -3.00 -8.51
CA VAL A 219 -0.15 -2.80 -8.02
C VAL A 219 0.20 -1.31 -7.98
N LYS A 220 -0.02 -0.59 -9.09
CA LYS A 220 0.24 0.85 -9.19
C LYS A 220 -0.62 1.69 -8.22
N GLY A 221 -1.77 1.17 -7.83
CA GLY A 221 -2.66 1.81 -6.87
C GLY A 221 -2.18 1.73 -5.42
N VAL A 222 -1.51 0.64 -5.05
CA VAL A 222 -1.20 0.32 -3.65
C VAL A 222 0.24 0.58 -3.24
N MET A 223 1.19 0.72 -4.20
CA MET A 223 2.61 0.95 -3.91
C MET A 223 3.26 1.94 -4.89
N SER A 224 4.48 2.37 -4.59
CA SER A 224 5.29 3.18 -5.50
C SER A 224 5.95 2.33 -6.60
N PHE A 225 6.39 2.97 -7.69
CA PHE A 225 7.09 2.26 -8.77
C PHE A 225 8.41 1.61 -8.34
N PRO A 226 9.28 2.28 -7.55
CA PRO A 226 10.51 1.65 -7.05
C PRO A 226 10.22 0.42 -6.19
N GLU A 227 9.21 0.47 -5.31
CA GLU A 227 8.81 -0.68 -4.50
C GLU A 227 8.30 -1.84 -5.38
N MET A 228 7.50 -1.52 -6.42
CA MET A 228 7.01 -2.52 -7.37
C MET A 228 8.15 -3.28 -8.06
N GLU A 229 9.15 -2.57 -8.59
CA GLU A 229 10.29 -3.17 -9.29
C GLU A 229 11.16 -4.03 -8.35
N ALA A 230 11.41 -3.54 -7.13
CA ALA A 230 12.24 -4.22 -6.15
C ALA A 230 11.57 -5.46 -5.54
N MET A 231 10.23 -5.45 -5.42
CA MET A 231 9.48 -6.43 -4.62
C MET A 231 8.72 -7.46 -5.46
N MET A 232 8.08 -7.06 -6.58
CA MET A 232 7.00 -7.85 -7.17
C MET A 232 7.49 -8.91 -8.15
N TYR A 233 7.03 -10.16 -7.98
CA TYR A 233 7.10 -11.19 -9.03
C TYR A 233 5.96 -10.99 -10.03
N LYS A 234 6.30 -10.99 -11.32
CA LYS A 234 5.34 -10.92 -12.43
C LYS A 234 5.23 -12.28 -13.11
N ILE A 235 4.01 -12.68 -13.48
CA ILE A 235 3.78 -13.86 -14.29
C ILE A 235 4.13 -13.54 -15.74
N GLU A 236 4.97 -14.36 -16.34
CA GLU A 236 5.37 -14.17 -17.74
C GLU A 236 4.18 -14.37 -18.69
N GLY A 237 4.02 -13.44 -19.63
CA GLY A 237 2.95 -13.48 -20.64
C GLY A 237 1.58 -12.98 -20.16
N GLU A 238 1.44 -12.60 -18.86
CA GLU A 238 0.17 -12.16 -18.31
C GLU A 238 0.31 -10.82 -17.56
N ASP A 239 -0.80 -10.08 -17.43
CA ASP A 239 -0.88 -8.91 -16.54
C ASP A 239 -1.26 -9.36 -15.12
N LEU A 240 -0.45 -10.27 -14.55
CA LEU A 240 -0.62 -10.76 -13.19
C LEU A 240 0.68 -10.67 -12.41
N TYR A 241 0.56 -10.29 -11.15
CA TYR A 241 1.65 -10.16 -10.18
C TYR A 241 1.29 -10.94 -8.92
N LEU A 242 2.26 -11.67 -8.35
CA LEU A 242 2.11 -12.28 -7.03
C LEU A 242 2.10 -11.19 -5.96
N ILE A 243 1.28 -11.36 -4.92
CA ILE A 243 1.21 -10.39 -3.82
C ILE A 243 2.46 -10.44 -2.94
N GLY A 244 2.96 -9.26 -2.53
CA GLY A 244 3.97 -9.13 -1.47
C GLY A 244 3.37 -9.02 -0.06
N THR A 245 2.06 -8.84 0.02
CA THR A 245 1.21 -8.76 1.22
C THR A 245 -0.25 -8.83 0.81
N SER A 246 -1.13 -9.35 1.67
CA SER A 246 -2.56 -9.34 1.42
C SER A 246 -3.17 -7.93 1.37
N GLU A 247 -2.52 -6.92 1.96
CA GLU A 247 -2.92 -5.51 1.82
C GLU A 247 -3.26 -5.16 0.38
N HIS A 248 -2.41 -5.58 -0.57
CA HIS A 248 -2.53 -5.21 -1.98
C HIS A 248 -3.89 -5.57 -2.57
N THR A 249 -4.28 -6.81 -2.45
CA THR A 249 -5.57 -7.29 -3.00
C THR A 249 -6.75 -6.95 -2.11
N MET A 250 -6.53 -6.80 -0.81
CA MET A 250 -7.57 -6.35 0.13
C MET A 250 -8.01 -4.92 -0.15
N ILE A 251 -7.08 -4.00 -0.41
CA ILE A 251 -7.39 -2.63 -0.84
C ILE A 251 -7.89 -2.63 -2.28
N GLY A 252 -7.28 -3.42 -3.16
CA GLY A 252 -7.70 -3.59 -4.56
C GLY A 252 -9.16 -4.06 -4.71
N ARG A 253 -9.72 -4.75 -3.72
CA ARG A 253 -11.15 -5.12 -3.67
C ARG A 253 -12.10 -3.93 -3.84
N PHE A 254 -11.66 -2.74 -3.47
CA PHE A 254 -12.48 -1.53 -3.48
C PHE A 254 -12.24 -0.64 -4.71
N ILE A 255 -11.47 -1.09 -5.71
CA ILE A 255 -11.21 -0.32 -6.93
C ILE A 255 -12.51 0.17 -7.57
N ASP A 256 -12.59 1.49 -7.86
CA ASP A 256 -13.74 2.19 -8.44
C ASP A 256 -15.06 2.06 -7.65
N GLN A 257 -15.00 1.63 -6.39
CA GLN A 257 -16.20 1.49 -5.55
C GLN A 257 -16.60 2.80 -4.89
N ILE A 258 -17.92 2.94 -4.73
CA ILE A 258 -18.53 3.96 -3.87
C ILE A 258 -19.07 3.27 -2.62
N ILE A 259 -18.42 3.51 -1.50
CA ILE A 259 -18.76 2.91 -0.20
C ILE A 259 -19.75 3.83 0.51
N PRO A 260 -20.93 3.32 0.94
CA PRO A 260 -21.81 4.10 1.81
C PRO A 260 -21.10 4.39 3.15
N GLU A 261 -21.12 5.64 3.60
CA GLU A 261 -20.44 6.06 4.86
C GLU A 261 -20.90 5.25 6.08
N ALA A 262 -22.16 4.84 6.12
CA ALA A 262 -22.70 4.00 7.19
C ALA A 262 -22.05 2.62 7.32
N LYS A 263 -21.27 2.18 6.33
CA LYS A 263 -20.48 0.93 6.37
C LYS A 263 -19.10 1.11 6.97
N LEU A 264 -18.64 2.34 7.17
CA LEU A 264 -17.33 2.63 7.73
C LEU A 264 -17.37 2.64 9.26
N PRO A 265 -16.29 2.26 9.93
CA PRO A 265 -15.05 1.72 9.35
C PRO A 265 -15.21 0.27 8.89
N LEU A 266 -14.49 -0.10 7.79
CA LEU A 266 -14.32 -1.50 7.40
C LEU A 266 -13.01 -2.01 8.03
N THR A 267 -13.11 -2.95 8.94
CA THR A 267 -12.00 -3.58 9.64
C THR A 267 -11.83 -5.01 9.13
N LEU A 268 -10.75 -5.27 8.41
CA LEU A 268 -10.53 -6.53 7.71
C LEU A 268 -9.20 -7.14 8.14
N THR A 269 -9.16 -8.45 8.28
CA THR A 269 -7.94 -9.20 8.53
C THR A 269 -7.81 -10.37 7.56
N SER A 270 -6.59 -10.71 7.21
CA SER A 270 -6.32 -11.71 6.17
C SER A 270 -5.02 -12.44 6.43
N TYR A 271 -5.07 -13.76 6.31
CA TYR A 271 -3.89 -14.58 6.08
C TYR A 271 -3.54 -14.62 4.59
N SER A 272 -2.26 -14.55 4.26
CA SER A 272 -1.78 -14.87 2.91
C SER A 272 -0.33 -15.33 2.89
N PRO A 273 0.07 -16.14 1.89
CA PRO A 273 1.45 -16.19 1.46
C PRO A 273 1.85 -14.81 0.91
N CYS A 274 3.12 -14.47 1.03
CA CYS A 274 3.72 -13.25 0.54
C CYS A 274 4.96 -13.61 -0.28
N PHE A 275 5.12 -12.98 -1.44
CA PHE A 275 6.22 -13.26 -2.37
C PHE A 275 6.99 -11.96 -2.64
N ARG A 276 8.29 -11.95 -2.34
CA ARG A 276 9.14 -10.77 -2.51
C ARG A 276 10.47 -11.12 -3.17
N LYS A 277 10.86 -10.35 -4.19
CA LYS A 277 12.15 -10.51 -4.86
C LYS A 277 13.34 -10.14 -3.99
N GLU A 278 13.15 -9.26 -2.99
CA GLU A 278 14.19 -8.78 -2.08
C GLU A 278 15.44 -8.24 -2.81
N VAL A 279 15.24 -7.54 -3.94
CA VAL A 279 16.32 -6.99 -4.76
C VAL A 279 17.10 -5.93 -3.98
N GLY A 280 18.43 -6.02 -3.98
CA GLY A 280 19.31 -5.04 -3.32
C GLY A 280 19.60 -5.28 -1.84
N SER A 281 19.08 -6.35 -1.25
CA SER A 281 19.21 -6.65 0.18
C SER A 281 20.38 -7.59 0.52
N HIS A 282 21.49 -7.51 -0.20
CA HIS A 282 22.66 -8.35 0.03
C HIS A 282 23.33 -8.05 1.39
N GLY A 283 23.64 -9.10 2.16
CA GLY A 283 24.54 -9.05 3.31
C GLY A 283 23.92 -9.11 4.71
N LEU A 284 22.58 -9.00 4.87
CA LEU A 284 21.94 -9.13 6.18
C LEU A 284 21.37 -10.53 6.37
N GLU A 285 22.07 -11.35 7.17
CA GLU A 285 21.66 -12.69 7.64
C GLU A 285 21.16 -13.66 6.55
N GLU A 286 21.96 -13.88 5.50
CA GLU A 286 21.67 -14.86 4.42
C GLU A 286 21.44 -16.29 4.96
N ARG A 287 22.04 -16.63 6.10
CA ARG A 287 21.86 -17.92 6.76
C ARG A 287 20.47 -18.07 7.39
N GLY A 288 19.83 -16.96 7.80
CA GLY A 288 18.59 -16.95 8.57
C GLY A 288 17.31 -17.07 7.77
N VAL A 289 16.18 -16.82 8.46
CA VAL A 289 14.84 -16.66 7.87
C VAL A 289 14.33 -15.22 8.00
N TYR A 290 15.23 -14.28 8.27
CA TYR A 290 14.88 -12.87 8.44
C TYR A 290 14.46 -12.21 7.12
N ARG A 291 15.15 -12.55 6.01
CA ARG A 291 14.90 -12.02 4.67
C ARG A 291 14.81 -13.16 3.67
N ILE A 292 13.59 -13.40 3.17
CA ILE A 292 13.22 -14.58 2.39
C ILE A 292 12.25 -14.21 1.29
N HIS A 293 12.22 -15.00 0.22
CA HIS A 293 11.40 -14.75 -0.97
C HIS A 293 9.94 -15.14 -0.80
N GLN A 294 9.66 -16.09 0.10
CA GLN A 294 8.31 -16.56 0.40
C GLN A 294 8.12 -16.69 1.90
N PHE A 295 7.04 -16.11 2.42
CA PHE A 295 6.62 -16.22 3.83
C PHE A 295 5.11 -16.07 3.94
N GLU A 296 4.57 -16.36 5.11
CA GLU A 296 3.17 -16.14 5.44
C GLU A 296 3.02 -14.92 6.36
N LYS A 297 1.84 -14.30 6.28
CA LYS A 297 1.52 -13.13 7.09
C LYS A 297 0.03 -13.05 7.41
N GLN A 298 -0.29 -12.72 8.66
CA GLN A 298 -1.61 -12.22 9.05
C GLN A 298 -1.56 -10.69 9.03
N GLU A 299 -2.46 -10.07 8.27
CA GLU A 299 -2.51 -8.62 8.03
C GLU A 299 -3.77 -8.00 8.61
N MET A 300 -3.70 -6.73 8.98
CA MET A 300 -4.81 -5.88 9.39
C MET A 300 -4.99 -4.76 8.38
N ILE A 301 -6.21 -4.55 7.92
CA ILE A 301 -6.58 -3.49 6.97
C ILE A 301 -7.75 -2.71 7.52
N VAL A 302 -7.67 -1.38 7.45
CA VAL A 302 -8.78 -0.50 7.80
C VAL A 302 -9.06 0.46 6.64
N VAL A 303 -10.34 0.57 6.27
CA VAL A 303 -10.86 1.62 5.40
C VAL A 303 -11.81 2.45 6.24
N CYS A 304 -11.53 3.74 6.41
CA CYS A 304 -12.26 4.60 7.35
C CYS A 304 -12.47 6.02 6.81
N ARG A 305 -13.18 6.82 7.59
CA ARG A 305 -13.29 8.26 7.37
C ARG A 305 -11.95 8.96 7.66
N PRO A 306 -11.65 10.09 6.99
CA PRO A 306 -10.41 10.83 7.21
C PRO A 306 -10.13 11.18 8.69
N GLU A 307 -11.15 11.65 9.39
CA GLU A 307 -11.06 12.07 10.80
C GLU A 307 -10.77 10.92 11.78
N GLU A 308 -11.03 9.68 11.38
CA GLU A 308 -10.81 8.49 12.23
C GLU A 308 -9.43 7.86 12.02
N SER A 309 -8.69 8.27 10.98
CA SER A 309 -7.52 7.53 10.53
C SER A 309 -6.38 7.49 11.56
N MET A 310 -6.18 8.55 12.34
CA MET A 310 -5.16 8.56 13.39
C MET A 310 -5.53 7.69 14.60
N ASP A 311 -6.82 7.62 14.94
CA ASP A 311 -7.29 6.72 16.00
C ASP A 311 -7.12 5.26 15.58
N TRP A 312 -7.40 4.93 14.30
CA TRP A 312 -7.17 3.61 13.76
C TRP A 312 -5.68 3.26 13.67
N TYR A 313 -4.83 4.20 13.30
CA TYR A 313 -3.38 4.02 13.33
C TYR A 313 -2.91 3.60 14.73
N ASN A 314 -3.35 4.31 15.77
CA ASN A 314 -2.99 4.00 17.15
C ASN A 314 -3.53 2.64 17.62
N LYS A 315 -4.74 2.26 17.23
CA LYS A 315 -5.30 0.93 17.52
C LYS A 315 -4.53 -0.19 16.84
N LEU A 316 -4.20 -0.01 15.54
CA LEU A 316 -3.55 -1.05 14.75
C LEU A 316 -2.20 -1.47 15.30
N TRP A 317 -1.31 -0.50 15.58
CA TRP A 317 0.01 -0.85 16.13
C TRP A 317 -0.13 -1.43 17.56
N SER A 318 -1.08 -0.95 18.35
CA SER A 318 -1.30 -1.48 19.71
C SER A 318 -1.76 -2.93 19.70
N TYR A 319 -2.52 -3.39 18.71
CA TYR A 319 -2.93 -4.78 18.57
C TYR A 319 -1.73 -5.71 18.29
N SER A 320 -0.77 -5.28 17.48
CA SER A 320 0.49 -6.05 17.30
C SER A 320 1.28 -6.13 18.59
N VAL A 321 1.41 -5.01 19.32
CA VAL A 321 2.05 -5.01 20.64
C VAL A 321 1.38 -5.99 21.59
N GLU A 322 0.05 -5.95 21.69
CA GLU A 322 -0.72 -6.87 22.55
C GLU A 322 -0.49 -8.33 22.15
N LEU A 323 -0.52 -8.64 20.85
CA LEU A 323 -0.27 -10.00 20.35
C LEU A 323 1.13 -10.51 20.78
N PHE A 324 2.17 -9.70 20.57
CA PHE A 324 3.54 -10.07 20.94
C PHE A 324 3.70 -10.17 22.47
N ARG A 325 3.05 -9.29 23.23
CA ARG A 325 3.07 -9.35 24.69
C ARG A 325 2.35 -10.58 25.25
N ASN A 326 1.25 -11.02 24.62
CA ASN A 326 0.58 -12.28 24.96
C ASN A 326 1.47 -13.50 24.68
N MET A 327 2.36 -13.39 23.70
CA MET A 327 3.43 -14.39 23.43
C MET A 327 4.68 -14.18 24.30
N GLU A 328 4.62 -13.29 25.30
CA GLU A 328 5.71 -13.00 26.25
C GLU A 328 7.00 -12.46 25.60
N ILE A 329 6.90 -11.84 24.43
CA ILE A 329 8.01 -11.25 23.70
C ILE A 329 8.11 -9.75 24.00
N PRO A 330 9.25 -9.23 24.50
CA PRO A 330 9.45 -7.79 24.66
C PRO A 330 9.52 -7.08 23.31
N VAL A 331 8.78 -5.99 23.19
CA VAL A 331 8.74 -5.17 21.97
C VAL A 331 8.83 -3.68 22.30
N ARG A 332 9.16 -2.87 21.29
CA ARG A 332 9.05 -1.42 21.36
C ARG A 332 8.40 -0.87 20.10
N GLN A 333 7.77 0.29 20.22
CA GLN A 333 7.28 1.08 19.10
C GLN A 333 8.38 2.03 18.62
N LEU A 334 8.70 1.98 17.33
CA LEU A 334 9.69 2.81 16.67
C LEU A 334 8.98 3.65 15.60
N GLU A 335 8.84 4.95 15.83
CA GLU A 335 8.21 5.86 14.87
C GLU A 335 9.17 6.12 13.71
N CYS A 336 8.72 5.87 12.49
CA CYS A 336 9.52 6.09 11.29
C CYS A 336 9.69 7.58 11.01
N CYS A 337 10.93 7.99 10.69
CA CYS A 337 11.22 9.36 10.29
C CYS A 337 10.86 9.63 8.82
N SER A 338 10.88 10.87 8.43
CA SER A 338 10.42 11.35 7.13
C SER A 338 11.17 10.75 5.93
N GLY A 339 12.48 10.48 6.05
CA GLY A 339 13.29 9.87 5.00
C GLY A 339 13.09 8.37 4.84
N ASP A 340 12.66 7.69 5.92
CA ASP A 340 12.34 6.26 5.91
C ASP A 340 10.91 5.96 5.43
N LEU A 341 10.01 6.95 5.45
CA LEU A 341 8.64 6.77 4.97
C LEU A 341 8.55 6.54 3.46
N ALA A 342 7.93 5.45 3.04
CA ALA A 342 7.55 5.25 1.63
C ALA A 342 6.63 6.38 1.11
N ASP A 343 6.61 6.60 -0.19
CA ASP A 343 5.98 7.79 -0.81
C ASP A 343 4.47 7.92 -0.56
N LEU A 344 3.76 6.81 -0.37
CA LEU A 344 2.32 6.84 -0.12
C LEU A 344 1.95 7.08 1.34
N LYS A 345 2.89 6.86 2.27
CA LYS A 345 2.61 6.90 3.71
C LYS A 345 2.53 8.35 4.21
N VAL A 346 1.51 8.61 5.03
CA VAL A 346 1.35 9.83 5.81
C VAL A 346 2.11 9.71 7.13
N LYS A 347 2.05 8.54 7.74
CA LYS A 347 2.72 8.20 9.00
C LYS A 347 2.92 6.70 9.09
N SER A 348 4.02 6.27 9.71
CA SER A 348 4.32 4.85 9.93
C SER A 348 5.09 4.64 11.22
N CYS A 349 4.87 3.51 11.86
CA CYS A 349 5.76 3.02 12.92
C CYS A 349 6.01 1.53 12.74
N ASP A 350 7.16 1.09 13.21
CA ASP A 350 7.50 -0.31 13.29
C ASP A 350 7.36 -0.81 14.72
N ILE A 351 6.92 -2.05 14.86
CA ILE A 351 7.05 -2.80 16.09
C ILE A 351 8.29 -3.66 15.94
N VAL A 352 9.23 -3.47 16.85
CA VAL A 352 10.52 -4.15 16.86
C VAL A 352 10.62 -5.05 18.09
N ALA A 353 10.98 -6.32 17.92
CA ALA A 353 11.09 -7.31 18.97
C ALA A 353 12.51 -7.43 19.49
N TRP A 354 12.66 -7.76 20.76
CA TRP A 354 13.93 -7.97 21.40
C TRP A 354 14.58 -9.29 20.94
N SER A 355 15.86 -9.22 20.56
CA SER A 355 16.73 -10.37 20.32
C SER A 355 17.73 -10.48 21.47
N PRO A 356 17.56 -11.43 22.39
CA PRO A 356 18.55 -11.66 23.48
C PRO A 356 19.92 -12.04 22.95
N ARG A 357 19.98 -12.79 21.82
CA ARG A 357 21.24 -13.20 21.16
C ARG A 357 22.03 -12.01 20.65
N GLN A 358 21.34 -11.06 19.97
CA GLN A 358 21.99 -9.90 19.38
C GLN A 358 22.06 -8.71 20.35
N GLN A 359 21.35 -8.78 21.48
CA GLN A 359 21.15 -7.70 22.46
C GLN A 359 20.66 -6.40 21.78
N LYS A 360 19.78 -6.55 20.81
CA LYS A 360 19.15 -5.43 20.07
C LYS A 360 17.73 -5.78 19.65
N TYR A 361 17.00 -4.76 19.27
CA TYR A 361 15.68 -4.92 18.68
C TYR A 361 15.76 -5.00 17.16
N PHE A 362 14.83 -5.74 16.54
CA PHE A 362 14.69 -5.84 15.08
C PHE A 362 13.22 -5.80 14.69
N GLU A 363 12.92 -5.33 13.48
CA GLU A 363 11.57 -5.15 12.97
C GLU A 363 10.84 -6.48 12.80
N VAL A 364 9.60 -6.54 13.34
CA VAL A 364 8.68 -7.68 13.20
C VAL A 364 7.33 -7.30 12.60
N CYS A 365 6.88 -6.05 12.75
CA CYS A 365 5.65 -5.53 12.16
C CYS A 365 5.87 -4.08 11.70
N SER A 366 5.12 -3.65 10.69
CA SER A 366 5.08 -2.25 10.25
C SER A 366 3.64 -1.79 10.08
N CYS A 367 3.28 -0.73 10.78
CA CYS A 367 1.97 -0.08 10.76
C CYS A 367 2.02 1.19 9.93
N SER A 368 1.06 1.38 9.01
CA SER A 368 1.05 2.52 8.11
C SER A 368 -0.33 3.17 8.00
N ASN A 369 -0.35 4.50 8.08
CA ASN A 369 -1.46 5.33 7.63
C ASN A 369 -1.09 5.92 6.26
N LEU A 370 -1.88 5.61 5.24
CA LEU A 370 -1.67 6.08 3.87
C LEU A 370 -2.57 7.27 3.51
N GLY A 371 -3.41 7.71 4.45
CA GLY A 371 -4.39 8.75 4.16
C GLY A 371 -5.27 8.36 2.97
N ASP A 372 -5.49 9.29 2.05
CA ASP A 372 -6.28 9.08 0.84
C ASP A 372 -5.45 8.59 -0.38
N ALA A 373 -4.15 8.32 -0.20
CA ALA A 373 -3.26 8.05 -1.34
C ALA A 373 -3.68 6.85 -2.20
N GLN A 374 -4.00 5.73 -1.58
CA GLN A 374 -4.49 4.53 -2.28
C GLN A 374 -5.91 4.73 -2.82
N ALA A 375 -6.78 5.34 -2.03
CA ALA A 375 -8.15 5.63 -2.44
C ALA A 375 -8.20 6.54 -3.69
N ARG A 376 -7.32 7.53 -3.76
CA ARG A 376 -7.19 8.42 -4.92
C ARG A 376 -6.69 7.70 -6.16
N ARG A 377 -5.73 6.79 -6.02
CA ARG A 377 -5.18 6.00 -7.13
C ARG A 377 -6.16 4.94 -7.65
N LEU A 378 -6.95 4.35 -6.76
CA LEU A 378 -7.87 3.25 -7.05
C LEU A 378 -9.33 3.69 -7.20
N GLY A 379 -9.64 5.00 -7.11
CA GLY A 379 -11.00 5.49 -7.24
C GLY A 379 -11.94 5.10 -6.10
N ILE A 380 -11.41 4.85 -4.89
CA ILE A 380 -12.21 4.43 -3.72
C ILE A 380 -12.88 5.67 -3.11
N ARG A 381 -14.17 5.80 -3.28
CA ARG A 381 -14.95 6.95 -2.82
C ARG A 381 -15.95 6.56 -1.75
N VAL A 382 -16.27 7.50 -0.90
CA VAL A 382 -17.30 7.36 0.13
C VAL A 382 -18.45 8.30 -0.20
N LYS A 383 -19.67 7.79 -0.08
CA LYS A 383 -20.88 8.64 -0.17
C LYS A 383 -21.35 8.98 1.24
N GLY A 384 -21.14 10.24 1.63
CA GLY A 384 -21.57 10.78 2.91
C GLY A 384 -23.07 10.80 3.10
N ALA A 385 -23.51 10.90 4.34
CA ALA A 385 -24.94 11.03 4.68
C ALA A 385 -25.59 12.28 4.07
N ASP A 386 -24.81 13.34 3.84
CA ASP A 386 -25.23 14.57 3.16
C ASP A 386 -25.25 14.45 1.63
N GLY A 387 -24.93 13.28 1.08
CA GLY A 387 -24.87 12.99 -0.35
C GLY A 387 -23.56 13.42 -1.03
N LYS A 388 -22.64 14.07 -0.32
CA LYS A 388 -21.34 14.45 -0.88
C LYS A 388 -20.41 13.26 -0.95
N MET A 389 -19.51 13.35 -1.93
CA MET A 389 -18.48 12.33 -2.16
C MET A 389 -17.14 12.80 -1.59
N TYR A 390 -16.44 11.89 -0.92
CA TYR A 390 -15.05 12.10 -0.48
C TYR A 390 -14.24 10.81 -0.65
N LEU A 391 -12.92 10.89 -0.47
CA LEU A 391 -12.03 9.73 -0.53
C LEU A 391 -11.89 9.09 0.84
N ALA A 392 -11.92 7.75 0.88
CA ALA A 392 -11.62 7.02 2.09
C ALA A 392 -10.14 7.18 2.48
N HIS A 393 -9.84 7.04 3.78
CA HIS A 393 -8.48 6.77 4.26
C HIS A 393 -8.26 5.26 4.40
N THR A 394 -7.04 4.83 4.10
CA THR A 394 -6.64 3.42 4.21
C THR A 394 -5.44 3.28 5.15
N LEU A 395 -5.48 2.21 5.94
CA LEU A 395 -4.42 1.85 6.87
C LEU A 395 -4.15 0.36 6.80
N ASN A 396 -2.92 -0.02 7.08
CA ASN A 396 -2.54 -1.41 7.25
C ASN A 396 -1.58 -1.59 8.44
N ASN A 397 -1.53 -2.79 8.94
CA ASN A 397 -0.50 -3.23 9.87
C ASN A 397 -0.32 -4.73 9.78
N THR A 398 0.92 -5.17 9.87
CA THR A 398 1.23 -6.58 10.10
C THR A 398 0.76 -6.99 11.49
N CYS A 399 -0.19 -7.93 11.57
CA CYS A 399 -0.53 -8.58 12.84
C CYS A 399 0.64 -9.44 13.30
N VAL A 400 1.08 -10.36 12.44
CA VAL A 400 2.27 -11.18 12.62
C VAL A 400 2.78 -11.72 11.27
N ALA A 401 4.10 -11.79 11.13
CA ALA A 401 4.80 -12.52 10.07
C ALA A 401 5.71 -13.57 10.74
N PRO A 402 5.32 -14.84 10.78
CA PRO A 402 5.98 -15.86 11.58
C PRO A 402 7.49 -15.99 11.41
N PRO A 403 8.11 -15.85 10.22
CA PRO A 403 9.55 -16.03 10.11
C PRO A 403 10.35 -15.10 11.04
N ARG A 404 10.05 -13.79 11.03
CA ARG A 404 10.70 -12.85 11.95
C ARG A 404 10.23 -13.05 13.38
N MET A 405 8.97 -13.32 13.59
CA MET A 405 8.43 -13.61 14.90
C MET A 405 9.04 -14.89 15.49
N LEU A 406 9.27 -15.97 14.70
CA LEU A 406 9.92 -17.19 15.15
C LEU A 406 11.35 -16.93 15.63
N ILE A 407 12.10 -16.01 15.01
CA ILE A 407 13.41 -15.61 15.50
C ILE A 407 13.28 -15.05 16.92
N ALA A 408 12.41 -14.05 17.11
CA ALA A 408 12.18 -13.47 18.44
C ALA A 408 11.65 -14.50 19.43
N PHE A 409 10.70 -15.34 19.00
CA PHE A 409 10.10 -16.37 19.83
C PHE A 409 11.14 -17.37 20.34
N LEU A 410 11.89 -17.99 19.44
CA LEU A 410 12.88 -19.00 19.78
C LEU A 410 13.97 -18.44 20.69
N GLU A 411 14.46 -17.23 20.41
CA GLU A 411 15.50 -16.60 21.22
C GLU A 411 15.02 -16.19 22.62
N ASN A 412 13.74 -15.78 22.78
CA ASN A 412 13.20 -15.36 24.07
C ASN A 412 12.68 -16.52 24.92
N HIS A 413 12.34 -17.67 24.32
CA HIS A 413 11.76 -18.82 25.01
C HIS A 413 12.70 -20.01 25.16
N LEU A 414 13.92 -19.95 24.57
CA LEU A 414 14.94 -20.97 24.72
C LEU A 414 15.37 -21.07 26.19
N GLN A 415 15.47 -22.29 26.68
CA GLN A 415 15.98 -22.60 28.01
C GLN A 415 17.44 -23.15 27.94
N LYS A 416 18.13 -23.15 29.05
CA LYS A 416 19.52 -23.59 29.16
C LYS A 416 19.76 -25.06 28.75
N ASP A 417 18.74 -25.89 28.87
CA ASP A 417 18.73 -27.30 28.48
C ASP A 417 18.34 -27.52 27.00
N GLY A 418 18.18 -26.44 26.22
CA GLY A 418 17.81 -26.48 24.80
C GLY A 418 16.31 -26.61 24.56
N THR A 419 15.50 -26.75 25.59
CA THR A 419 14.01 -26.74 25.43
C THR A 419 13.52 -25.34 25.09
N VAL A 420 12.31 -25.27 24.49
CA VAL A 420 11.62 -23.99 24.19
C VAL A 420 10.25 -23.98 24.88
N THR A 421 10.02 -23.02 25.75
CA THR A 421 8.73 -22.88 26.44
C THR A 421 7.65 -22.33 25.51
N ILE A 422 6.41 -22.80 25.68
CA ILE A 422 5.25 -22.37 24.88
C ILE A 422 4.31 -21.53 25.77
N PRO A 423 4.14 -20.24 25.50
CA PRO A 423 3.20 -19.37 26.19
C PRO A 423 1.77 -19.91 26.16
N LYS A 424 1.01 -19.64 27.22
CA LYS A 424 -0.35 -20.15 27.39
C LYS A 424 -1.27 -19.87 26.21
N CYS A 425 -1.10 -18.72 25.55
CA CYS A 425 -1.93 -18.34 24.40
C CYS A 425 -1.74 -19.27 23.18
N LEU A 426 -0.56 -19.92 23.05
CA LEU A 426 -0.25 -20.82 21.94
C LEU A 426 -0.47 -22.31 22.27
N GLN A 427 -0.54 -22.70 23.55
CA GLN A 427 -0.68 -24.10 23.95
C GLN A 427 -1.89 -24.82 23.30
N PRO A 428 -3.09 -24.19 23.18
CA PRO A 428 -4.23 -24.82 22.50
C PRO A 428 -3.92 -25.18 21.03
N TYR A 429 -3.17 -24.35 20.33
CA TYR A 429 -2.78 -24.55 18.93
C TYR A 429 -1.61 -25.54 18.79
N MET A 430 -0.85 -25.75 19.87
CA MET A 430 0.24 -26.72 19.95
C MET A 430 -0.20 -28.09 20.49
N GLY A 431 -1.52 -28.35 20.63
CA GLY A 431 -2.07 -29.58 21.16
C GLY A 431 -1.80 -29.75 22.65
N GLY A 432 -1.77 -28.65 23.38
CA GLY A 432 -1.54 -28.62 24.83
C GLY A 432 -0.08 -28.75 25.25
N LYS A 433 0.87 -28.72 24.31
CA LYS A 433 2.31 -28.71 24.65
C LYS A 433 2.67 -27.41 25.37
N GLU A 434 3.33 -27.53 26.50
CA GLU A 434 3.89 -26.43 27.29
C GLU A 434 5.35 -26.16 26.97
N VAL A 435 6.04 -27.19 26.45
CA VAL A 435 7.47 -27.16 26.15
C VAL A 435 7.73 -27.96 24.88
N LEU A 436 8.63 -27.48 24.04
CA LEU A 436 9.23 -28.24 22.95
C LEU A 436 10.58 -28.80 23.43
N VAL A 437 10.83 -30.07 23.12
CA VAL A 437 12.07 -30.78 23.50
C VAL A 437 12.90 -31.01 22.25
N PRO A 438 14.17 -30.57 22.22
CA PRO A 438 15.05 -30.80 21.08
C PRO A 438 15.30 -32.32 20.88
N LYS A 439 15.63 -32.68 19.65
CA LYS A 439 15.94 -34.08 19.29
C LYS A 439 17.41 -34.37 19.35
N HIS A 440 18.24 -33.32 19.32
CA HIS A 440 19.68 -33.41 19.31
C HIS A 440 20.32 -32.41 20.28
#